data_808cc8af351b08e3048c8cc32a8278bb
#
_entry.id   808cc8af351b08e3048c8cc32a8278bb
#
_cell.length_a   1.000
_cell.length_b   1.000
_cell.length_c   1.000
_cell.angle_alpha   90.00
_cell.angle_beta   90.00
_cell.angle_gamma   90.00
#
_symmetry.space_group_name_H-M   'P 1'
#
loop_
_entity.id
_entity.type
_entity.pdbx_description
1 polymer ?
#
loop_
_entity_poly.entity_id
_entity_poly.type
_entity_poly.pdbx_seq_one_letter_code
_entity_poly.pdbx_strand_id
1 'polypeptide(L)'
;AGSAKVLQAPLVAGASAAFFDLRFLIQAIALPDLLSRLRTPAHTGWLEFQSSEPSRWVVLTLNRWLQRSPYTDETGYAERVTESEPDTYLWGRGAWFIAAAAAPSIRAHGHALDLAGTQAGGFGGLPTRAYPTAANATAPLAVEVPLTEMQVIEFSRAAFTPIVAPLRGERAFIPMAVTVHRLTPAKLTVEGTLGYQMLAGRLARFCGQMLDELPAGGAEECAA
;
A
#
# COMPACT_ATOMS: atom_id res chain seq x y z
N ALA A 1 29.59 2.01 24.45
CA ALA A 1 28.34 2.75 24.34
C ALA A 1 27.51 2.05 23.27
N GLY A 2 26.60 1.16 23.69
CA GLY A 2 25.74 0.41 22.78
C GLY A 2 24.78 1.36 22.10
N SER A 3 24.91 1.51 20.81
CA SER A 3 23.93 2.16 19.96
C SER A 3 22.65 1.32 19.98
N ALA A 4 21.60 1.83 20.59
CA ALA A 4 20.30 1.16 20.56
C ALA A 4 19.88 1.04 19.09
N LYS A 5 19.92 -0.20 18.56
CA LYS A 5 19.41 -0.49 17.22
C LYS A 5 17.90 -0.27 17.25
N VAL A 6 17.47 0.88 16.76
CA VAL A 6 16.05 1.18 16.59
C VAL A 6 15.49 0.14 15.60
N LEU A 7 14.52 -0.64 16.06
CA LEU A 7 13.74 -1.53 15.22
C LEU A 7 13.01 -0.67 14.17
N GLN A 8 13.53 -0.66 12.96
CA GLN A 8 12.85 0.02 11.85
C GLN A 8 11.66 -0.82 11.43
N ALA A 9 10.48 -0.33 11.77
CA ALA A 9 9.21 -0.88 11.28
C ALA A 9 8.71 -0.01 10.13
N PRO A 10 8.10 -0.59 9.09
CA PRO A 10 7.56 0.19 7.99
C PRO A 10 6.45 1.10 8.48
N LEU A 11 6.54 2.39 8.12
CA LEU A 11 5.46 3.34 8.30
C LEU A 11 4.51 3.23 7.12
N VAL A 12 3.33 2.68 7.35
CA VAL A 12 2.29 2.60 6.34
C VAL A 12 1.30 3.74 6.55
N ALA A 13 1.31 4.69 5.65
CA ALA A 13 0.39 5.81 5.66
C ALA A 13 -0.65 5.66 4.55
N GLY A 14 -1.91 5.85 4.89
CA GLY A 14 -2.98 5.98 3.91
C GLY A 14 -3.10 7.44 3.47
N ALA A 15 -2.93 7.72 2.19
CA ALA A 15 -3.37 8.98 1.65
C ALA A 15 -4.90 9.03 1.77
N SER A 16 -5.42 9.88 2.64
CA SER A 16 -6.86 10.08 2.73
C SER A 16 -7.34 10.93 1.57
N ALA A 17 -8.59 10.72 1.16
CA ALA A 17 -9.24 11.53 0.13
C ALA A 17 -9.24 13.06 0.43
N ALA A 18 -8.95 13.47 1.66
CA ALA A 18 -8.80 14.87 2.04
C ALA A 18 -7.58 15.56 1.40
N PHE A 19 -6.55 14.79 1.03
CA PHE A 19 -5.37 15.34 0.35
C PHE A 19 -5.43 15.21 -1.17
N PHE A 20 -6.11 14.16 -1.64
CA PHE A 20 -6.32 13.93 -3.07
C PHE A 20 -7.74 13.41 -3.24
N ASP A 21 -8.59 14.15 -3.91
CA ASP A 21 -9.82 13.56 -4.41
C ASP A 21 -9.43 12.54 -5.49
N LEU A 22 -9.35 11.28 -5.08
CA LEU A 22 -8.93 10.19 -5.96
C LEU A 22 -9.86 10.09 -7.18
N ARG A 23 -11.13 10.45 -7.00
CA ARG A 23 -12.11 10.50 -8.09
C ARG A 23 -11.75 11.57 -9.13
N PHE A 24 -11.25 12.71 -8.68
CA PHE A 24 -10.75 13.76 -9.57
C PHE A 24 -9.44 13.36 -10.25
N LEU A 25 -8.51 12.75 -9.52
CA LEU A 25 -7.20 12.33 -10.04
C LEU A 25 -7.30 11.21 -11.07
N ILE A 26 -8.35 10.39 -11.00
CA ILE A 26 -8.60 9.27 -11.93
C ILE A 26 -9.23 9.74 -13.24
N GLN A 27 -9.76 10.94 -13.32
CA GLN A 27 -10.12 11.51 -14.61
C GLN A 27 -8.86 11.54 -15.49
N ALA A 28 -8.98 11.00 -16.69
CA ALA A 28 -7.87 10.65 -17.58
C ALA A 28 -6.87 11.78 -17.88
N ILE A 29 -7.20 13.03 -17.56
CA ILE A 29 -6.37 14.22 -17.77
C ILE A 29 -5.57 14.59 -16.51
N ALA A 30 -6.11 14.34 -15.31
CA ALA A 30 -5.52 14.84 -14.07
C ALA A 30 -4.37 13.97 -13.55
N LEU A 31 -4.41 12.65 -13.76
CA LEU A 31 -3.39 11.73 -13.26
C LEU A 31 -2.00 11.94 -13.90
N PRO A 32 -1.85 11.98 -15.23
CA PRO A 32 -0.56 12.24 -15.87
C PRO A 32 0.01 13.60 -15.46
N ASP A 33 -0.83 14.63 -15.32
CA ASP A 33 -0.40 15.95 -14.89
C ASP A 33 0.11 15.94 -13.44
N LEU A 34 -0.61 15.31 -12.51
CA LEU A 34 -0.14 15.16 -11.14
C LEU A 34 1.22 14.47 -11.06
N LEU A 35 1.37 13.34 -11.73
CA LEU A 35 2.60 12.56 -11.68
C LEU A 35 3.77 13.30 -12.32
N SER A 36 3.52 14.06 -13.39
CA SER A 36 4.54 14.91 -14.00
C SER A 36 4.92 16.06 -13.06
N ARG A 37 3.97 16.68 -12.38
CA ARG A 37 4.22 17.77 -11.41
C ARG A 37 5.03 17.30 -10.21
N LEU A 38 4.77 16.10 -9.68
CA LEU A 38 5.56 15.53 -8.58
C LEU A 38 7.04 15.33 -8.94
N ARG A 39 7.38 15.30 -10.23
CA ARG A 39 8.76 15.15 -10.74
C ARG A 39 9.42 16.48 -11.09
N THR A 40 8.71 17.60 -10.93
CA THR A 40 9.27 18.92 -11.24
C THR A 40 10.16 19.45 -10.11
N PRO A 41 11.05 20.39 -10.40
CA PRO A 41 11.88 21.06 -9.39
C PRO A 41 11.06 21.73 -8.26
N ALA A 42 9.80 22.06 -8.50
CA ALA A 42 8.90 22.59 -7.47
C ALA A 42 8.67 21.62 -6.30
N HIS A 43 8.93 20.32 -6.49
CA HIS A 43 8.77 19.26 -5.49
C HIS A 43 10.10 18.61 -5.11
N THR A 44 11.18 19.39 -5.08
CA THR A 44 12.54 18.92 -4.77
C THR A 44 12.58 18.12 -3.46
N GLY A 45 11.93 18.61 -2.40
CA GLY A 45 11.86 17.89 -1.12
C GLY A 45 11.20 16.50 -1.21
N TRP A 46 10.26 16.30 -2.13
CA TRP A 46 9.70 14.97 -2.40
C TRP A 46 10.72 14.04 -3.05
N LEU A 47 11.45 14.54 -4.06
CA LEU A 47 12.47 13.77 -4.76
C LEU A 47 13.66 13.44 -3.85
N GLU A 48 14.08 14.39 -3.02
CA GLU A 48 15.10 14.18 -2.00
C GLU A 48 14.68 13.13 -0.99
N PHE A 49 13.43 13.22 -0.51
CA PHE A 49 12.89 12.21 0.40
C PHE A 49 12.86 10.83 -0.24
N GLN A 50 12.43 10.71 -1.50
CA GLN A 50 12.40 9.44 -2.22
C GLN A 50 13.78 8.76 -2.33
N SER A 51 14.85 9.54 -2.41
CA SER A 51 16.23 9.03 -2.48
C SER A 51 16.84 8.76 -1.09
N SER A 52 16.21 9.21 -0.02
CA SER A 52 16.70 9.07 1.35
C SER A 52 16.52 7.65 1.88
N GLU A 53 17.35 7.26 2.86
CA GLU A 53 17.26 5.95 3.51
C GLU A 53 15.91 5.73 4.24
N PRO A 54 15.34 6.69 4.99
CA PRO A 54 14.04 6.52 5.65
C PRO A 54 12.89 6.20 4.69
N SER A 55 12.95 6.64 3.44
CA SER A 55 11.89 6.41 2.44
C SER A 55 11.66 4.93 2.13
N ARG A 56 12.65 4.07 2.38
CA ARG A 56 12.56 2.61 2.24
C ARG A 56 11.48 1.99 3.13
N TRP A 57 11.16 2.67 4.24
CA TRP A 57 10.23 2.18 5.26
C TRP A 57 8.88 2.87 5.21
N VAL A 58 8.65 3.73 4.24
CA VAL A 58 7.39 4.46 4.08
C VAL A 58 6.61 3.90 2.91
N VAL A 59 5.33 3.61 3.13
CA VAL A 59 4.39 3.14 2.11
C VAL A 59 3.19 4.08 2.09
N LEU A 60 2.88 4.62 0.94
CA LEU A 60 1.70 5.46 0.71
C LEU A 60 0.64 4.66 -0.04
N THR A 61 -0.45 4.36 0.64
CA THR A 61 -1.56 3.61 0.05
C THR A 61 -2.58 4.54 -0.59
N LEU A 62 -3.12 4.13 -1.71
CA LEU A 62 -4.23 4.79 -2.39
C LEU A 62 -5.42 3.86 -2.53
N ASN A 63 -6.59 4.47 -2.64
CA ASN A 63 -7.88 3.81 -2.75
C ASN A 63 -8.32 3.18 -1.41
N ARG A 64 -9.51 3.53 -0.98
CA ARG A 64 -10.12 2.99 0.24
C ARG A 64 -10.92 1.74 -0.10
N TRP A 65 -11.03 0.84 0.83
CA TRP A 65 -11.84 -0.37 0.71
C TRP A 65 -13.02 -0.32 1.68
N LEU A 66 -14.11 -0.97 1.31
CA LEU A 66 -15.33 -0.94 2.10
C LEU A 66 -15.23 -1.92 3.27
N GLN A 67 -15.47 -1.46 4.49
CA GLN A 67 -15.41 -2.31 5.69
C GLN A 67 -16.71 -3.05 5.96
N ARG A 68 -17.83 -2.50 5.54
CA ARG A 68 -19.16 -3.12 5.57
C ARG A 68 -20.00 -2.60 4.40
N SER A 69 -21.02 -3.32 4.04
CA SER A 69 -22.00 -2.82 3.06
C SER A 69 -22.68 -1.55 3.60
N PRO A 70 -22.94 -0.56 2.73
CA PRO A 70 -23.70 0.62 3.12
C PRO A 70 -25.08 0.25 3.68
N TYR A 71 -25.53 1.01 4.65
CA TYR A 71 -26.89 0.82 5.17
C TYR A 71 -27.91 1.31 4.16
N THR A 72 -28.94 0.51 3.98
CA THR A 72 -30.12 0.82 3.19
C THR A 72 -31.33 0.86 4.10
N ASP A 73 -32.48 1.30 3.58
CA ASP A 73 -33.74 1.28 4.33
C ASP A 73 -34.15 -0.13 4.79
N GLU A 74 -33.69 -1.17 4.08
CA GLU A 74 -33.95 -2.58 4.41
C GLU A 74 -32.97 -3.15 5.42
N THR A 75 -31.72 -2.67 5.40
CA THR A 75 -30.59 -3.20 6.19
C THR A 75 -30.13 -2.24 7.29
N GLY A 76 -30.81 -1.11 7.44
CA GLY A 76 -30.51 -0.13 8.47
C GLY A 76 -30.80 -0.64 9.88
N TYR A 77 -30.20 0.03 10.86
CA TYR A 77 -30.51 -0.17 12.27
C TYR A 77 -31.90 0.34 12.63
N ALA A 78 -32.28 0.20 13.91
CA ALA A 78 -33.50 0.77 14.45
C ALA A 78 -33.59 2.29 14.24
N GLU A 79 -32.49 2.98 14.15
CA GLU A 79 -32.38 4.41 13.83
C GLU A 79 -32.68 4.76 12.36
N ARG A 80 -32.88 3.76 11.51
CA ARG A 80 -33.16 3.94 10.06
C ARG A 80 -32.12 4.79 9.35
N VAL A 81 -30.85 4.55 9.63
CA VAL A 81 -29.76 5.22 8.96
C VAL A 81 -29.62 4.68 7.54
N THR A 82 -29.70 5.57 6.55
CA THR A 82 -29.46 5.25 5.14
C THR A 82 -28.19 5.95 4.68
N GLU A 83 -27.28 5.21 4.10
CA GLU A 83 -26.04 5.70 3.52
C GLU A 83 -26.16 5.71 2.00
N SER A 84 -26.55 6.86 1.44
CA SER A 84 -26.76 7.03 -0.01
C SER A 84 -25.54 7.55 -0.74
N GLU A 85 -24.69 8.29 -0.04
CA GLU A 85 -23.54 8.96 -0.62
C GLU A 85 -22.22 8.28 -0.26
N PRO A 86 -21.28 8.16 -1.20
CA PRO A 86 -19.98 7.52 -0.96
C PRO A 86 -19.21 8.08 0.23
N ASP A 87 -19.38 9.35 0.55
CA ASP A 87 -18.68 10.00 1.66
C ASP A 87 -19.24 9.58 3.04
N THR A 88 -20.44 9.01 3.08
CA THR A 88 -21.07 8.48 4.31
C THR A 88 -20.71 7.04 4.60
N TYR A 89 -20.09 6.32 3.64
CA TYR A 89 -19.75 4.90 3.81
C TYR A 89 -18.60 4.68 4.79
N LEU A 90 -18.60 3.52 5.41
CA LEU A 90 -17.49 3.12 6.28
C LEU A 90 -16.31 2.59 5.46
N TRP A 91 -15.36 3.46 5.21
CA TRP A 91 -14.16 3.14 4.46
C TRP A 91 -12.99 2.69 5.35
N GLY A 92 -12.35 1.60 4.97
CA GLY A 92 -11.09 1.15 5.53
C GLY A 92 -9.89 1.83 4.88
N ARG A 93 -8.92 2.20 5.71
CA ARG A 93 -7.65 2.75 5.21
C ARG A 93 -6.75 1.65 4.69
N GLY A 94 -5.99 1.93 3.63
CA GLY A 94 -5.09 0.96 3.00
C GLY A 94 -3.97 0.45 3.89
N ALA A 95 -3.59 1.17 4.93
CA ALA A 95 -2.64 0.70 5.92
C ALA A 95 -3.09 -0.61 6.59
N TRP A 96 -4.37 -0.71 6.96
CA TRP A 96 -4.94 -1.94 7.52
C TRP A 96 -5.00 -3.07 6.50
N PHE A 97 -5.21 -2.74 5.23
CA PHE A 97 -5.20 -3.72 4.16
C PHE A 97 -3.82 -4.37 3.99
N ILE A 98 -2.74 -3.56 4.01
CA ILE A 98 -1.36 -4.07 3.96
C ILE A 98 -1.03 -4.89 5.20
N ALA A 99 -1.41 -4.43 6.39
CA ALA A 99 -1.18 -5.17 7.63
C ALA A 99 -1.88 -6.55 7.61
N ALA A 100 -3.13 -6.58 7.12
CA ALA A 100 -3.88 -7.81 6.96
C ALA A 100 -3.24 -8.76 5.92
N ALA A 101 -2.68 -8.23 4.82
CA ALA A 101 -1.95 -9.04 3.83
C ALA A 101 -0.63 -9.58 4.39
N ALA A 102 0.05 -8.84 5.26
CA ALA A 102 1.30 -9.28 5.87
C ALA A 102 1.11 -10.45 6.84
N ALA A 103 0.01 -10.50 7.58
CA ALA A 103 -0.21 -11.51 8.61
C ALA A 103 -0.22 -12.96 8.08
N PRO A 104 -0.92 -13.32 6.99
CA PRO A 104 -0.85 -14.66 6.39
C PRO A 104 0.54 -15.00 5.88
N SER A 105 1.25 -14.05 5.24
CA SER A 105 2.62 -14.25 4.76
C SER A 105 3.57 -14.57 5.91
N ILE A 106 3.51 -13.80 7.00
CA ILE A 106 4.32 -14.06 8.19
C ILE A 106 4.00 -15.43 8.80
N ARG A 107 2.72 -15.79 8.87
CA ARG A 107 2.30 -17.07 9.43
C ARG A 107 2.77 -18.25 8.58
N ALA A 108 2.74 -18.15 7.27
CA ALA A 108 3.10 -19.22 6.34
C ALA A 108 4.61 -19.37 6.19
N HIS A 109 5.34 -18.27 6.14
CA HIS A 109 6.75 -18.24 5.73
C HIS A 109 7.69 -17.66 6.80
N GLY A 110 7.13 -17.15 7.90
CA GLY A 110 7.90 -16.46 8.92
C GLY A 110 8.36 -15.05 8.50
N HIS A 111 8.00 -14.55 7.32
CA HIS A 111 8.35 -13.22 6.81
C HIS A 111 7.22 -12.65 5.94
N ALA A 112 7.21 -11.33 5.75
CA ALA A 112 6.22 -10.62 4.96
C ALA A 112 6.75 -10.30 3.55
N LEU A 113 7.13 -11.31 2.78
CA LEU A 113 7.57 -11.15 1.40
C LEU A 113 6.38 -11.11 0.43
N ASP A 114 5.42 -12.00 0.64
CA ASP A 114 4.24 -12.15 -0.21
C ASP A 114 3.15 -11.16 0.22
N LEU A 115 3.24 -9.93 -0.29
CA LEU A 115 2.32 -8.82 0.02
C LEU A 115 1.55 -8.33 -1.20
N ALA A 116 1.78 -8.93 -2.36
CA ALA A 116 1.24 -8.45 -3.62
C ALA A 116 0.62 -9.57 -4.46
N GLY A 117 -0.18 -9.18 -5.44
CA GLY A 117 -0.88 -10.10 -6.31
C GLY A 117 -2.25 -10.51 -5.79
N THR A 118 -2.97 -11.23 -6.63
CA THR A 118 -4.37 -11.62 -6.37
C THR A 118 -4.52 -12.69 -5.29
N GLN A 119 -3.46 -13.43 -4.99
CA GLN A 119 -3.46 -14.49 -3.97
C GLN A 119 -2.91 -13.97 -2.64
N ALA A 120 -1.65 -13.58 -2.61
CA ALA A 120 -0.97 -13.19 -1.38
C ALA A 120 -1.38 -11.80 -0.88
N GLY A 121 -1.54 -10.84 -1.79
CA GLY A 121 -1.95 -9.46 -1.46
C GLY A 121 -3.44 -9.19 -1.57
N GLY A 122 -4.30 -10.23 -1.60
CA GLY A 122 -5.72 -10.10 -1.88
C GLY A 122 -6.65 -10.74 -0.85
N PHE A 123 -7.85 -10.17 -0.75
CA PHE A 123 -8.94 -10.65 0.09
C PHE A 123 -10.21 -10.82 -0.75
N GLY A 124 -10.95 -11.90 -0.49
CA GLY A 124 -12.27 -12.16 -1.04
C GLY A 124 -13.36 -12.01 0.01
N GLY A 125 -14.62 -11.99 -0.43
CA GLY A 125 -15.78 -11.84 0.45
C GLY A 125 -15.85 -10.44 1.08
N LEU A 126 -15.29 -9.43 0.43
CA LEU A 126 -15.35 -8.06 0.90
C LEU A 126 -16.73 -7.46 0.65
N PRO A 127 -17.22 -6.61 1.57
CA PRO A 127 -18.42 -5.83 1.33
C PRO A 127 -18.30 -5.00 0.05
N THR A 128 -19.40 -4.85 -0.65
CA THR A 128 -19.47 -4.08 -1.90
C THR A 128 -20.54 -3.01 -1.83
N ARG A 129 -20.39 -2.01 -2.67
CA ARG A 129 -21.40 -0.99 -2.96
C ARG A 129 -21.80 -1.04 -4.43
N ALA A 130 -22.96 -0.50 -4.75
CA ALA A 130 -23.37 -0.29 -6.12
C ALA A 130 -22.54 0.86 -6.73
N TYR A 131 -21.71 0.54 -7.70
CA TYR A 131 -20.91 1.53 -8.44
C TYR A 131 -21.58 1.80 -9.79
N PRO A 132 -21.87 3.05 -10.15
CA PRO A 132 -22.46 3.38 -11.44
C PRO A 132 -21.46 3.07 -12.57
N THR A 133 -21.93 2.35 -13.57
CA THR A 133 -21.20 2.06 -14.79
C THR A 133 -21.82 2.80 -15.97
N ALA A 134 -21.20 2.73 -17.15
CA ALA A 134 -21.80 3.28 -18.36
C ALA A 134 -23.19 2.66 -18.60
N ALA A 135 -24.12 3.44 -19.18
CA ALA A 135 -25.47 3.01 -19.53
C ALA A 135 -26.44 2.76 -18.35
N ASN A 136 -26.37 3.56 -17.30
CA ASN A 136 -27.29 3.48 -16.13
C ASN A 136 -27.31 2.12 -15.41
N ALA A 137 -26.32 1.26 -15.64
CA ALA A 137 -26.15 0.03 -14.90
C ALA A 137 -25.25 0.24 -13.69
N THR A 138 -25.42 -0.58 -12.66
CA THR A 138 -24.54 -0.62 -11.49
C THR A 138 -23.79 -1.93 -11.45
N ALA A 139 -22.60 -1.92 -10.87
CA ALA A 139 -21.81 -3.11 -10.59
C ALA A 139 -21.33 -3.10 -9.14
N PRO A 140 -21.26 -4.26 -8.47
CA PRO A 140 -20.68 -4.34 -7.14
C PRO A 140 -19.19 -3.99 -7.19
N LEU A 141 -18.74 -3.16 -6.25
CA LEU A 141 -17.35 -2.71 -6.13
C LEU A 141 -16.96 -2.62 -4.65
N ALA A 142 -15.85 -3.25 -4.28
CA ALA A 142 -15.36 -3.30 -2.91
C ALA A 142 -14.44 -2.12 -2.54
N VAL A 143 -14.00 -1.33 -3.50
CA VAL A 143 -13.12 -0.17 -3.29
C VAL A 143 -13.81 1.14 -3.70
N GLU A 144 -13.17 2.25 -3.37
CA GLU A 144 -13.74 3.57 -3.65
C GLU A 144 -13.87 3.85 -5.15
N VAL A 145 -12.85 3.51 -5.93
CA VAL A 145 -12.82 3.76 -7.38
C VAL A 145 -12.18 2.56 -8.10
N PRO A 146 -12.75 2.12 -9.23
CA PRO A 146 -12.10 1.11 -10.06
C PRO A 146 -10.88 1.73 -10.75
N LEU A 147 -9.73 1.07 -10.66
CA LEU A 147 -8.50 1.49 -11.32
C LEU A 147 -8.22 0.61 -12.52
N THR A 148 -7.81 1.22 -13.63
CA THR A 148 -7.29 0.51 -14.80
C THR A 148 -5.85 0.07 -14.56
N GLU A 149 -5.40 -0.94 -15.29
CA GLU A 149 -4.01 -1.42 -15.20
C GLU A 149 -2.99 -0.31 -15.45
N MET A 150 -3.25 0.56 -16.42
CA MET A 150 -2.38 1.70 -16.73
C MET A 150 -2.28 2.67 -15.52
N GLN A 151 -3.40 2.98 -14.89
CA GLN A 151 -3.42 3.84 -13.70
C GLN A 151 -2.66 3.19 -12.53
N VAL A 152 -2.80 1.89 -12.34
CA VAL A 152 -2.06 1.13 -11.33
C VAL A 152 -0.55 1.24 -11.56
N ILE A 153 -0.10 1.07 -12.79
CA ILE A 153 1.31 1.19 -13.16
C ILE A 153 1.82 2.61 -12.88
N GLU A 154 1.08 3.63 -13.30
CA GLU A 154 1.47 5.03 -13.09
C GLU A 154 1.54 5.40 -11.61
N PHE A 155 0.55 5.00 -10.80
CA PHE A 155 0.61 5.19 -9.36
C PHE A 155 1.80 4.48 -8.72
N SER A 156 2.06 3.23 -9.11
CA SER A 156 3.21 2.48 -8.57
C SER A 156 4.54 3.12 -8.94
N ARG A 157 4.67 3.65 -10.16
CA ARG A 157 5.85 4.43 -10.58
C ARG A 157 6.02 5.73 -9.79
N ALA A 158 4.92 6.35 -9.39
CA ALA A 158 4.92 7.54 -8.54
C ALA A 158 5.12 7.24 -7.05
N ALA A 159 5.40 5.99 -6.68
CA ALA A 159 5.65 5.54 -5.32
C ALA A 159 4.38 5.42 -4.44
N PHE A 160 3.24 5.17 -5.07
CA PHE A 160 2.01 4.85 -4.36
C PHE A 160 1.67 3.36 -4.50
N THR A 161 1.07 2.80 -3.47
CA THR A 161 0.57 1.42 -3.44
C THR A 161 -0.96 1.45 -3.57
N PRO A 162 -1.52 1.26 -4.78
CA PRO A 162 -2.97 1.24 -4.97
C PRO A 162 -3.58 -0.08 -4.51
N ILE A 163 -4.78 0.00 -3.92
CA ILE A 163 -5.66 -1.14 -3.69
C ILE A 163 -6.63 -1.21 -4.86
N VAL A 164 -6.75 -2.37 -5.48
CA VAL A 164 -7.54 -2.58 -6.69
C VAL A 164 -8.61 -3.62 -6.45
N ALA A 165 -9.78 -3.40 -7.02
CA ALA A 165 -10.85 -4.39 -7.08
C ALA A 165 -11.37 -4.49 -8.51
N PRO A 166 -11.65 -5.70 -9.01
CA PRO A 166 -12.34 -5.85 -10.28
C PRO A 166 -13.79 -5.38 -10.13
N LEU A 167 -14.33 -4.78 -11.17
CA LEU A 167 -15.76 -4.55 -11.27
C LEU A 167 -16.49 -5.90 -11.23
N ARG A 168 -17.63 -5.94 -10.55
CA ARG A 168 -18.46 -7.14 -10.34
C ARG A 168 -17.79 -8.22 -9.49
N GLY A 169 -16.93 -7.81 -8.54
CA GLY A 169 -16.25 -8.74 -7.64
C GLY A 169 -16.24 -8.28 -6.20
N GLU A 170 -16.29 -9.23 -5.28
CA GLU A 170 -16.16 -9.04 -3.84
C GLU A 170 -14.71 -9.20 -3.39
N ARG A 171 -13.77 -8.88 -4.25
CA ARG A 171 -12.35 -9.02 -3.99
C ARG A 171 -11.65 -7.69 -4.17
N ALA A 172 -10.63 -7.47 -3.33
CA ALA A 172 -9.65 -6.42 -3.54
C ALA A 172 -8.25 -6.99 -3.30
N PHE A 173 -7.26 -6.40 -3.93
CA PHE A 173 -5.88 -6.84 -3.81
C PHE A 173 -4.91 -5.69 -4.04
N ILE A 174 -3.68 -5.89 -3.62
CA ILE A 174 -2.54 -5.01 -3.86
C ILE A 174 -1.77 -5.58 -5.05
N PRO A 175 -1.80 -4.98 -6.24
CA PRO A 175 -1.06 -5.49 -7.40
C PRO A 175 0.45 -5.46 -7.17
N MET A 176 0.93 -4.42 -6.50
CA MET A 176 2.34 -4.22 -6.19
C MET A 176 2.47 -3.38 -4.91
N ALA A 177 3.08 -3.95 -3.87
CA ALA A 177 3.36 -3.24 -2.63
C ALA A 177 4.70 -2.50 -2.75
N VAL A 178 4.63 -1.18 -3.02
CA VAL A 178 5.82 -0.34 -3.21
C VAL A 178 6.05 0.58 -2.03
N THR A 179 7.32 0.83 -1.72
CA THR A 179 7.72 1.88 -0.78
C THR A 179 7.86 3.21 -1.51
N VAL A 180 8.05 4.29 -0.77
CA VAL A 180 8.32 5.61 -1.36
C VAL A 180 9.71 5.68 -1.99
N HIS A 181 10.63 4.79 -1.60
CA HIS A 181 12.02 4.81 -2.03
C HIS A 181 12.19 4.68 -3.55
N ARG A 182 12.98 5.58 -4.11
CA ARG A 182 13.37 5.59 -5.54
C ARG A 182 14.80 6.09 -5.68
N LEU A 183 15.69 5.22 -6.17
CA LEU A 183 17.05 5.61 -6.53
C LEU A 183 17.08 6.43 -7.83
N THR A 184 16.17 6.11 -8.74
CA THR A 184 16.00 6.83 -9.99
C THR A 184 14.54 7.23 -10.11
N PRO A 185 14.21 8.51 -10.35
CA PRO A 185 12.83 8.96 -10.51
C PRO A 185 12.07 8.11 -11.53
N ALA A 186 10.85 7.71 -11.17
CA ALA A 186 9.93 6.92 -11.98
C ALA A 186 10.40 5.50 -12.35
N LYS A 187 11.58 5.05 -11.92
CA LYS A 187 12.01 3.67 -12.11
C LYS A 187 11.62 2.82 -10.90
N LEU A 188 10.81 1.82 -11.14
CA LEU A 188 10.50 0.82 -10.12
C LEU A 188 11.58 -0.26 -10.15
N THR A 189 12.20 -0.49 -9.00
CA THR A 189 13.18 -1.56 -8.80
C THR A 189 12.68 -2.50 -7.71
N VAL A 190 13.24 -3.70 -7.61
CA VAL A 190 12.91 -4.67 -6.55
C VAL A 190 13.15 -4.05 -5.17
N GLU A 191 14.20 -3.27 -5.01
CA GLU A 191 14.53 -2.55 -3.77
C GLU A 191 13.45 -1.55 -3.34
N GLY A 192 12.67 -1.03 -4.28
CA GLY A 192 11.53 -0.17 -4.02
C GLY A 192 10.26 -0.93 -3.61
N THR A 193 10.31 -2.24 -3.39
CA THR A 193 9.15 -3.01 -2.92
C THR A 193 9.18 -3.24 -1.42
N LEU A 194 8.00 -3.22 -0.79
CA LEU A 194 7.87 -3.45 0.65
C LEU A 194 8.34 -4.84 1.04
N GLY A 195 7.99 -5.88 0.27
CA GLY A 195 8.40 -7.25 0.54
C GLY A 195 9.91 -7.39 0.60
N TYR A 196 10.64 -6.81 -0.36
CA TYR A 196 12.10 -6.80 -0.35
C TYR A 196 12.65 -6.10 0.91
N GLN A 197 12.13 -4.93 1.26
CA GLN A 197 12.60 -4.19 2.44
C GLN A 197 12.36 -4.97 3.74
N MET A 198 11.22 -5.63 3.87
CA MET A 198 10.89 -6.47 5.02
C MET A 198 11.86 -7.66 5.13
N LEU A 199 12.18 -8.31 4.02
CA LEU A 199 13.14 -9.44 3.99
C LEU A 199 14.57 -8.95 4.29
N ALA A 200 15.04 -7.91 3.60
CA ALA A 200 16.37 -7.35 3.77
C ALA A 200 16.60 -6.86 5.21
N GLY A 201 15.64 -6.17 5.80
CA GLY A 201 15.70 -5.73 7.18
C GLY A 201 15.76 -6.88 8.18
N ARG A 202 15.04 -7.98 7.90
CA ARG A 202 15.11 -9.19 8.73
C ARG A 202 16.46 -9.88 8.65
N LEU A 203 17.01 -10.02 7.44
CA LEU A 203 18.35 -10.59 7.24
C LEU A 203 19.42 -9.75 7.93
N ALA A 204 19.38 -8.43 7.74
CA ALA A 204 20.31 -7.52 8.40
C ALA A 204 20.25 -7.63 9.94
N ARG A 205 19.03 -7.75 10.49
CA ARG A 205 18.86 -7.97 11.94
C ARG A 205 19.45 -9.32 12.37
N PHE A 206 19.18 -10.38 11.65
CA PHE A 206 19.73 -11.70 11.94
C PHE A 206 21.26 -11.69 11.93
N CYS A 207 21.87 -11.15 10.87
CA CYS A 207 23.32 -10.99 10.80
C CYS A 207 23.87 -10.15 11.97
N GLY A 208 23.18 -9.08 12.35
CA GLY A 208 23.57 -8.27 13.49
C GLY A 208 23.52 -9.04 14.82
N GLN A 209 22.50 -9.88 15.03
CA GLN A 209 22.42 -10.74 16.22
C GLN A 209 23.56 -11.76 16.26
N MET A 210 23.85 -12.41 15.13
CA MET A 210 24.98 -13.34 15.04
C MET A 210 26.30 -12.67 15.36
N LEU A 211 26.54 -11.46 14.86
CA LEU A 211 27.74 -10.69 15.15
C LEU A 211 27.86 -10.29 16.64
N ASP A 212 26.73 -9.97 17.27
CA ASP A 212 26.71 -9.61 18.70
C ASP A 212 26.97 -10.84 19.61
N GLU A 213 26.69 -12.07 19.12
CA GLU A 213 26.92 -13.34 19.82
C GLU A 213 28.35 -13.88 19.64
N LEU A 214 29.11 -13.37 18.66
CA LEU A 214 30.51 -13.78 18.45
C LEU A 214 31.39 -13.26 19.61
N PRO A 215 32.24 -14.12 20.20
CA PRO A 215 33.18 -13.72 21.23
C PRO A 215 34.14 -12.65 20.67
N ALA A 216 34.50 -11.67 21.50
CA ALA A 216 35.36 -10.52 21.15
C ALA A 216 36.82 -10.90 20.80
N GLY A 217 37.03 -11.96 20.09
CA GLY A 217 38.34 -12.45 19.60
C GLY A 217 38.22 -13.23 18.29
N GLY A 218 36.98 -13.51 17.85
CA GLY A 218 36.75 -14.41 16.71
C GLY A 218 37.04 -13.86 15.32
N ALA A 219 37.39 -12.60 15.18
CA ALA A 219 37.70 -12.02 13.88
C ALA A 219 39.11 -12.41 13.36
N GLU A 220 40.03 -12.76 14.23
CA GLU A 220 41.37 -13.19 13.84
C GLU A 220 41.47 -14.69 13.49
N GLU A 221 40.58 -15.52 14.06
CA GLU A 221 40.58 -16.98 13.76
C GLU A 221 39.91 -17.37 12.42
N CYS A 222 39.10 -16.50 11.82
CA CYS A 222 38.52 -16.73 10.50
C CYS A 222 39.47 -16.38 9.32
N ALA A 223 40.66 -15.85 9.58
CA ALA A 223 41.63 -15.44 8.56
C ALA A 223 42.82 -16.42 8.43
N ALA A 224 42.85 -17.50 9.17
CA ALA A 224 43.79 -18.62 9.07
C ALA A 224 43.13 -19.82 8.41
#